data_db31b4b8cbafd194849169550b548bf5
#
_entry.id   db31b4b8cbafd194849169550b548bf5
#
_cell.length_a   1.000
_cell.length_b   1.000
_cell.length_c   1.000
_cell.angle_alpha   90.00
_cell.angle_beta   90.00
_cell.angle_gamma   90.00
#
_symmetry.space_group_name_H-M   'P 1'
#
loop_
_entity.id
_entity.type
_entity.pdbx_description
1 polymer ?
#
loop_
_entity_poly.entity_id
_entity_poly.type
_entity_poly.pdbx_seq_one_letter_code
_entity_poly.pdbx_strand_id
1 'polypeptide(L)'
;ALGAEVEIEKVIGIEKLADGTFKVKTEYNEYQAKSVVIAAGVKHKHLRTKSGRDDLVGKGVYYCAICDGAFYKGKEVMVIGDGNTALQYAILLSSYCKKVYVYTLFDKFFGDDSLVKTLRGKDNVEVRPNTSVTDFIGENELTSVEYKDKDGNVCYHEIPAVFVAIGQIPDNKAFLPLVDLDKDGYIISDETCKTKTDGLFVAGDCRTKPVRQVATAVADGAVAATNASIYIESLNN
;
A
#
# COMPACT_ATOMS: atom_id res chain seq x y z
N ALA A 1 1.09 27.73 -16.32
CA ALA A 1 1.64 27.25 -15.05
C ALA A 1 1.00 28.06 -13.93
N LEU A 2 0.47 27.40 -12.91
CA LEU A 2 -0.24 28.06 -11.78
C LEU A 2 0.73 28.43 -10.63
N GLY A 3 2.05 28.53 -10.89
CA GLY A 3 3.06 28.88 -9.89
C GLY A 3 3.45 27.76 -8.93
N ALA A 4 3.09 26.50 -9.24
CA ALA A 4 3.55 25.37 -8.45
C ALA A 4 5.03 25.08 -8.73
N GLU A 5 5.80 24.93 -7.67
CA GLU A 5 7.21 24.52 -7.69
C GLU A 5 7.33 23.07 -7.20
N VAL A 6 8.28 22.33 -7.74
CA VAL A 6 8.54 20.94 -7.38
C VAL A 6 10.01 20.80 -6.99
N GLU A 7 10.24 20.42 -5.71
CA GLU A 7 11.57 20.12 -5.21
C GLU A 7 11.70 18.60 -5.01
N ILE A 8 12.78 18.04 -5.53
CA ILE A 8 13.07 16.59 -5.40
C ILE A 8 13.94 16.38 -4.18
N GLU A 9 13.31 16.51 -2.99
CA GLU A 9 13.97 16.40 -1.71
C GLU A 9 13.15 15.54 -0.76
N LYS A 10 13.82 14.79 0.09
CA LYS A 10 13.14 14.00 1.12
C LYS A 10 12.85 14.87 2.34
N VAL A 11 11.58 14.92 2.73
CA VAL A 11 11.17 15.55 4.00
C VAL A 11 11.60 14.66 5.17
N ILE A 12 12.31 15.24 6.12
CA ILE A 12 12.83 14.56 7.33
C ILE A 12 12.15 15.02 8.61
N GLY A 13 11.40 16.11 8.58
CA GLY A 13 10.66 16.60 9.74
C GLY A 13 9.76 17.78 9.42
N ILE A 14 8.84 18.03 10.34
CA ILE A 14 7.94 19.18 10.32
C ILE A 14 7.79 19.71 11.75
N GLU A 15 7.72 21.02 11.89
CA GLU A 15 7.56 21.73 13.16
C GLU A 15 6.53 22.85 12.99
N LYS A 16 5.63 23.03 13.97
CA LYS A 16 4.75 24.21 14.04
C LYS A 16 5.43 25.29 14.88
N LEU A 17 5.63 26.46 14.29
CA LEU A 17 6.30 27.59 14.93
C LEU A 17 5.34 28.39 15.81
N ALA A 18 5.90 29.24 16.68
CA ALA A 18 5.13 30.07 17.61
C ALA A 18 4.23 31.11 16.91
N ASP A 19 4.57 31.53 15.70
CA ASP A 19 3.76 32.41 14.85
C ASP A 19 2.61 31.69 14.12
N GLY A 20 2.45 30.37 14.36
CA GLY A 20 1.42 29.55 13.75
C GLY A 20 1.79 28.98 12.38
N THR A 21 2.92 29.36 11.80
CA THR A 21 3.42 28.81 10.54
C THR A 21 4.11 27.45 10.76
N PHE A 22 4.42 26.76 9.68
CA PHE A 22 5.12 25.48 9.70
C PHE A 22 6.52 25.62 9.11
N LYS A 23 7.50 24.96 9.74
CA LYS A 23 8.81 24.73 9.19
C LYS A 23 8.89 23.28 8.70
N VAL A 24 9.12 23.10 7.41
CA VAL A 24 9.33 21.79 6.78
C VAL A 24 10.82 21.64 6.54
N LYS A 25 11.43 20.59 7.14
CA LYS A 25 12.84 20.27 6.97
C LYS A 25 12.98 19.13 5.96
N THR A 26 13.88 19.33 5.02
CA THR A 26 14.30 18.31 4.07
C THR A 26 15.77 17.91 4.33
N GLU A 27 16.30 16.99 3.53
CA GLU A 27 17.72 16.60 3.61
C GLU A 27 18.67 17.76 3.28
N TYR A 28 18.21 18.77 2.52
CA TYR A 28 19.06 19.85 2.02
C TYR A 28 18.61 21.24 2.43
N ASN A 29 17.31 21.46 2.66
CA ASN A 29 16.71 22.78 2.82
C ASN A 29 15.70 22.84 3.97
N GLU A 30 15.29 24.07 4.32
CA GLU A 30 14.16 24.35 5.21
C GLU A 30 13.19 25.28 4.47
N TYR A 31 11.89 24.96 4.58
CA TYR A 31 10.82 25.75 3.97
C TYR A 31 9.87 26.22 5.06
N GLN A 32 9.35 27.45 4.92
CA GLN A 32 8.30 27.98 5.80
C GLN A 32 6.98 28.06 5.04
N ALA A 33 5.90 27.61 5.67
CA ALA A 33 4.57 27.58 5.05
C ALA A 33 3.48 27.94 6.05
N LYS A 34 2.40 28.57 5.58
CA LYS A 34 1.20 28.86 6.38
C LYS A 34 0.37 27.59 6.61
N SER A 35 0.41 26.66 5.68
CA SER A 35 -0.31 25.38 5.75
C SER A 35 0.51 24.30 5.06
N VAL A 36 0.31 23.04 5.49
CA VAL A 36 1.00 21.87 4.92
C VAL A 36 -0.01 20.75 4.65
N VAL A 37 0.14 20.07 3.52
CA VAL A 37 -0.57 18.84 3.19
C VAL A 37 0.44 17.68 3.15
N ILE A 38 0.26 16.68 4.01
CA ILE A 38 1.06 15.46 4.01
C ILE A 38 0.43 14.48 3.00
N ALA A 39 1.19 14.11 1.96
CA ALA A 39 0.78 13.15 0.94
C ALA A 39 1.86 12.09 0.70
N ALA A 40 2.40 11.53 1.80
CA ALA A 40 3.59 10.67 1.79
C ALA A 40 3.35 9.24 1.27
N GLY A 41 2.08 8.85 1.03
CA GLY A 41 1.72 7.53 0.52
C GLY A 41 2.09 6.39 1.47
N VAL A 42 2.26 5.19 0.91
CA VAL A 42 2.68 3.97 1.62
C VAL A 42 3.70 3.19 0.80
N LYS A 43 4.47 2.34 1.46
CA LYS A 43 5.33 1.36 0.81
C LYS A 43 4.72 -0.04 0.98
N HIS A 44 4.77 -0.85 -0.06
CA HIS A 44 4.43 -2.27 0.07
C HIS A 44 5.50 -3.00 0.88
N LYS A 45 5.08 -3.95 1.71
CA LYS A 45 6.01 -4.90 2.30
C LYS A 45 6.52 -5.82 1.20
N HIS A 46 7.83 -5.89 1.04
CA HIS A 46 8.46 -6.81 0.10
C HIS A 46 8.72 -8.16 0.78
N LEU A 47 8.54 -9.23 0.03
CA LEU A 47 9.05 -10.53 0.45
C LEU A 47 10.58 -10.48 0.47
N ARG A 48 11.17 -10.97 1.56
CA ARG A 48 12.62 -11.16 1.63
C ARG A 48 12.96 -12.43 0.86
N THR A 49 13.23 -12.28 -0.43
CA THR A 49 13.64 -13.38 -1.29
C THR A 49 15.14 -13.62 -1.19
N LYS A 50 15.59 -14.85 -1.49
CA LYS A 50 17.02 -15.21 -1.47
C LYS A 50 17.83 -14.44 -2.51
N SER A 51 17.24 -14.24 -3.69
CA SER A 51 17.89 -13.57 -4.82
C SER A 51 17.76 -12.05 -4.77
N GLY A 52 16.82 -11.49 -3.98
CA GLY A 52 16.55 -10.06 -3.94
C GLY A 52 16.01 -9.49 -5.26
N ARG A 53 15.26 -10.30 -6.03
CA ARG A 53 14.79 -10.02 -7.41
C ARG A 53 13.68 -8.95 -7.45
N ASP A 54 14.00 -7.72 -7.04
CA ASP A 54 13.07 -6.56 -7.19
C ASP A 54 12.88 -6.16 -8.67
N ASP A 55 13.76 -6.57 -9.56
CA ASP A 55 13.69 -6.34 -11.00
C ASP A 55 12.54 -7.09 -11.71
N LEU A 56 11.94 -8.09 -11.07
CA LEU A 56 10.73 -8.78 -11.52
C LEU A 56 9.43 -8.04 -11.14
N VAL A 57 9.50 -6.98 -10.34
CA VAL A 57 8.32 -6.14 -10.05
C VAL A 57 7.84 -5.46 -11.33
N GLY A 58 6.53 -5.63 -11.63
CA GLY A 58 5.94 -5.24 -12.91
C GLY A 58 6.18 -6.23 -14.07
N LYS A 59 6.93 -7.31 -13.82
CA LYS A 59 7.26 -8.35 -14.81
C LYS A 59 6.89 -9.75 -14.29
N GLY A 60 5.69 -9.86 -13.72
CA GLY A 60 5.16 -11.09 -13.12
C GLY A 60 5.05 -11.03 -11.60
N VAL A 61 5.74 -10.13 -10.91
CA VAL A 61 5.54 -9.86 -9.48
C VAL A 61 4.79 -8.54 -9.31
N TYR A 62 3.62 -8.56 -8.67
CA TYR A 62 2.72 -7.42 -8.53
C TYR A 62 2.25 -7.24 -7.10
N TYR A 63 1.85 -6.00 -6.75
CA TYR A 63 1.31 -5.63 -5.45
C TYR A 63 -0.14 -5.15 -5.51
N CYS A 64 -0.72 -5.04 -6.73
CA CYS A 64 -2.10 -4.57 -6.94
C CYS A 64 -2.83 -5.47 -7.94
N ALA A 65 -3.69 -6.37 -7.44
CA ALA A 65 -4.47 -7.23 -8.32
C ALA A 65 -5.54 -6.47 -9.12
N ILE A 66 -6.06 -5.35 -8.57
CA ILE A 66 -7.03 -4.49 -9.28
C ILE A 66 -6.36 -3.82 -10.48
N CYS A 67 -5.07 -3.43 -10.35
CA CYS A 67 -4.31 -2.73 -11.38
C CYS A 67 -3.88 -3.69 -12.52
N ASP A 68 -3.33 -4.85 -12.14
CA ASP A 68 -2.56 -5.70 -13.06
C ASP A 68 -3.24 -7.05 -13.35
N GLY A 69 -4.20 -7.46 -12.53
CA GLY A 69 -4.80 -8.79 -12.61
C GLY A 69 -5.49 -9.08 -13.95
N ALA A 70 -6.07 -8.06 -14.58
CA ALA A 70 -6.78 -8.22 -15.86
C ALA A 70 -5.88 -8.72 -17.00
N PHE A 71 -4.56 -8.45 -16.96
CA PHE A 71 -3.58 -8.95 -17.95
C PHE A 71 -3.41 -10.47 -17.91
N TYR A 72 -3.87 -11.11 -16.83
CA TYR A 72 -3.77 -12.56 -16.61
C TYR A 72 -5.10 -13.29 -16.74
N LYS A 73 -6.09 -12.68 -17.43
CA LYS A 73 -7.38 -13.33 -17.73
C LYS A 73 -7.16 -14.68 -18.42
N GLY A 74 -7.80 -15.73 -17.91
CA GLY A 74 -7.70 -17.09 -18.42
C GLY A 74 -6.38 -17.82 -18.10
N LYS A 75 -5.43 -17.17 -17.42
CA LYS A 75 -4.17 -17.79 -16.95
C LYS A 75 -4.29 -18.26 -15.49
N GLU A 76 -3.33 -19.04 -15.07
CA GLU A 76 -3.14 -19.41 -13.67
C GLU A 76 -2.29 -18.34 -12.98
N VAL A 77 -2.65 -17.97 -11.76
CA VAL A 77 -1.97 -16.92 -11.00
C VAL A 77 -1.83 -17.30 -9.53
N MET A 78 -0.91 -16.65 -8.83
CA MET A 78 -0.69 -16.86 -7.40
C MET A 78 -0.96 -15.58 -6.61
N VAL A 79 -1.54 -15.73 -5.42
CA VAL A 79 -1.63 -14.69 -4.40
C VAL A 79 -0.83 -15.13 -3.19
N ILE A 80 -0.02 -14.25 -2.64
CA ILE A 80 0.74 -14.50 -1.40
C ILE A 80 0.21 -13.60 -0.31
N GLY A 81 -0.29 -14.18 0.77
CA GLY A 81 -0.80 -13.46 1.93
C GLY A 81 -1.99 -14.14 2.58
N ASP A 82 -2.33 -13.71 3.78
CA ASP A 82 -3.32 -14.34 4.68
C ASP A 82 -4.31 -13.35 5.31
N GLY A 83 -4.23 -12.06 4.98
CA GLY A 83 -5.16 -11.02 5.43
C GLY A 83 -6.25 -10.67 4.41
N ASN A 84 -7.07 -9.66 4.73
CA ASN A 84 -8.19 -9.20 3.89
C ASN A 84 -7.78 -8.87 2.46
N THR A 85 -6.63 -8.22 2.24
CA THR A 85 -6.15 -7.88 0.90
C THR A 85 -5.91 -9.13 0.05
N ALA A 86 -5.30 -10.18 0.62
CA ALA A 86 -5.07 -11.43 -0.08
C ALA A 86 -6.38 -12.13 -0.45
N LEU A 87 -7.35 -12.16 0.48
CA LEU A 87 -8.68 -12.71 0.25
C LEU A 87 -9.41 -11.97 -0.89
N GLN A 88 -9.42 -10.64 -0.84
CA GLN A 88 -10.05 -9.79 -1.87
C GLN A 88 -9.39 -9.98 -3.23
N TYR A 89 -8.05 -10.04 -3.29
CA TYR A 89 -7.30 -10.29 -4.52
C TYR A 89 -7.63 -11.67 -5.10
N ALA A 90 -7.62 -12.71 -4.28
CA ALA A 90 -7.93 -14.06 -4.73
C ALA A 90 -9.38 -14.19 -5.23
N ILE A 91 -10.35 -13.57 -4.54
CA ILE A 91 -11.76 -13.53 -4.97
C ILE A 91 -11.89 -12.77 -6.30
N LEU A 92 -11.25 -11.62 -6.46
CA LEU A 92 -11.27 -10.84 -7.70
C LEU A 92 -10.68 -11.65 -8.85
N LEU A 93 -9.47 -12.18 -8.68
CA LEU A 93 -8.75 -12.94 -9.70
C LEU A 93 -9.52 -14.22 -10.09
N SER A 94 -10.19 -14.88 -9.15
CA SER A 94 -10.99 -16.08 -9.43
C SER A 94 -12.15 -15.82 -10.40
N SER A 95 -12.58 -14.58 -10.55
CA SER A 95 -13.70 -14.25 -11.45
C SER A 95 -13.32 -14.27 -12.94
N TYR A 96 -12.03 -14.21 -13.28
CA TYR A 96 -11.56 -14.16 -14.66
C TYR A 96 -10.30 -14.95 -14.97
N CYS A 97 -9.53 -15.37 -13.96
CA CYS A 97 -8.39 -16.25 -14.14
C CYS A 97 -8.83 -17.72 -14.21
N LYS A 98 -8.03 -18.55 -14.87
CA LYS A 98 -8.28 -19.99 -14.97
C LYS A 98 -8.20 -20.67 -13.60
N LYS A 99 -7.18 -20.35 -12.85
CA LYS A 99 -6.95 -20.87 -11.49
C LYS A 99 -6.17 -19.85 -10.65
N VAL A 100 -6.49 -19.79 -9.36
CA VAL A 100 -5.82 -18.94 -8.38
C VAL A 100 -5.26 -19.81 -7.26
N TYR A 101 -3.95 -19.75 -7.06
CA TYR A 101 -3.28 -20.37 -5.93
C TYR A 101 -3.09 -19.34 -4.82
N VAL A 102 -3.50 -19.64 -3.59
CA VAL A 102 -3.31 -18.74 -2.45
C VAL A 102 -2.33 -19.38 -1.48
N TYR A 103 -1.15 -18.78 -1.36
CA TYR A 103 -0.11 -19.26 -0.47
C TYR A 103 -0.13 -18.44 0.83
N THR A 104 -0.39 -19.12 1.95
CA THR A 104 -0.45 -18.50 3.27
C THR A 104 0.66 -19.02 4.17
N LEU A 105 1.27 -18.11 4.94
CA LEU A 105 2.34 -18.47 5.87
C LEU A 105 1.81 -19.30 7.03
N PHE A 106 0.54 -19.12 7.41
CA PHE A 106 -0.12 -19.78 8.52
C PHE A 106 -1.20 -20.74 8.01
N ASP A 107 -1.73 -21.57 8.92
CA ASP A 107 -2.81 -22.52 8.66
C ASP A 107 -4.20 -21.89 8.58
N LYS A 108 -4.29 -20.58 8.85
CA LYS A 108 -5.54 -19.81 8.86
C LYS A 108 -5.36 -18.44 8.20
N PHE A 109 -6.47 -17.87 7.77
CA PHE A 109 -6.55 -16.48 7.36
C PHE A 109 -6.76 -15.55 8.57
N PHE A 110 -6.18 -14.36 8.51
CA PHE A 110 -6.37 -13.25 9.46
C PHE A 110 -7.29 -12.16 8.88
N GLY A 111 -8.25 -12.56 8.08
CA GLY A 111 -9.23 -11.67 7.45
C GLY A 111 -10.64 -11.97 7.90
N ASP A 112 -11.60 -11.22 7.34
CA ASP A 112 -13.02 -11.32 7.68
C ASP A 112 -13.59 -12.68 7.28
N ASP A 113 -14.37 -13.30 8.16
CA ASP A 113 -14.98 -14.62 7.96
C ASP A 113 -15.85 -14.67 6.70
N SER A 114 -16.50 -13.56 6.35
CA SER A 114 -17.31 -13.44 5.12
C SER A 114 -16.47 -13.60 3.86
N LEU A 115 -15.27 -13.02 3.82
CA LEU A 115 -14.33 -13.15 2.71
C LEU A 115 -13.75 -14.58 2.65
N VAL A 116 -13.39 -15.15 3.80
CA VAL A 116 -12.91 -16.54 3.87
C VAL A 116 -13.97 -17.51 3.35
N LYS A 117 -15.23 -17.33 3.76
CA LYS A 117 -16.37 -18.15 3.27
C LYS A 117 -16.55 -17.99 1.76
N THR A 118 -16.48 -16.76 1.26
CA THR A 118 -16.61 -16.48 -0.18
C THR A 118 -15.47 -17.14 -0.96
N LEU A 119 -14.23 -17.04 -0.48
CA LEU A 119 -13.06 -17.66 -1.13
C LEU A 119 -13.20 -19.18 -1.20
N ARG A 120 -13.57 -19.81 -0.09
CA ARG A 120 -13.75 -21.28 -0.02
C ARG A 120 -14.86 -21.81 -0.93
N GLY A 121 -15.80 -20.98 -1.34
CA GLY A 121 -16.85 -21.32 -2.29
C GLY A 121 -16.43 -21.20 -3.77
N LYS A 122 -15.15 -20.94 -4.07
CA LYS A 122 -14.64 -20.82 -5.43
C LYS A 122 -13.98 -22.10 -5.89
N ASP A 123 -14.50 -22.72 -6.96
CA ASP A 123 -14.01 -24.00 -7.46
C ASP A 123 -12.61 -23.91 -8.10
N ASN A 124 -12.22 -22.70 -8.57
CA ASN A 124 -10.92 -22.45 -9.20
C ASN A 124 -9.89 -21.82 -8.27
N VAL A 125 -10.10 -21.85 -6.95
CA VAL A 125 -9.13 -21.38 -5.96
C VAL A 125 -8.56 -22.56 -5.17
N GLU A 126 -7.24 -22.61 -5.07
CA GLU A 126 -6.51 -23.59 -4.29
C GLU A 126 -5.71 -22.88 -3.20
N VAL A 127 -6.03 -23.15 -1.95
CA VAL A 127 -5.30 -22.59 -0.80
C VAL A 127 -4.21 -23.55 -0.35
N ARG A 128 -2.98 -23.07 -0.24
CA ARG A 128 -1.83 -23.82 0.31
C ARG A 128 -1.36 -23.16 1.59
N PRO A 129 -1.82 -23.65 2.73
CA PRO A 129 -1.42 -23.13 4.05
C PRO A 129 -0.02 -23.61 4.44
N ASN A 130 0.56 -22.93 5.43
CA ASN A 130 1.90 -23.22 5.95
C ASN A 130 2.97 -23.28 4.86
N THR A 131 2.86 -22.39 3.87
CA THR A 131 3.73 -22.33 2.71
C THR A 131 4.45 -20.99 2.68
N SER A 132 5.78 -21.03 2.68
CA SER A 132 6.62 -19.84 2.66
C SER A 132 7.30 -19.69 1.30
N VAL A 133 6.90 -18.71 0.50
CA VAL A 133 7.63 -18.35 -0.72
C VAL A 133 9.00 -17.78 -0.34
N THR A 134 10.05 -18.32 -0.93
CA THR A 134 11.44 -18.02 -0.59
C THR A 134 12.19 -17.33 -1.73
N ASP A 135 11.72 -17.48 -2.97
CA ASP A 135 12.34 -16.79 -4.10
C ASP A 135 11.40 -16.64 -5.30
N PHE A 136 11.69 -15.66 -6.14
CA PHE A 136 11.11 -15.45 -7.45
C PHE A 136 12.13 -15.79 -8.54
N ILE A 137 11.72 -16.60 -9.51
CA ILE A 137 12.61 -17.16 -10.54
C ILE A 137 12.13 -16.68 -11.90
N GLY A 138 13.09 -16.21 -12.70
CA GLY A 138 12.89 -15.75 -14.08
C GLY A 138 14.09 -14.95 -14.54
N GLU A 139 14.26 -14.74 -15.82
CA GLU A 139 15.33 -13.92 -16.37
C GLU A 139 14.83 -12.48 -16.62
N ASN A 140 13.88 -12.33 -17.55
CA ASN A 140 13.28 -11.04 -17.90
C ASN A 140 11.86 -10.84 -17.32
N GLU A 141 11.20 -11.95 -16.99
CA GLU A 141 9.88 -12.01 -16.38
C GLU A 141 9.80 -13.22 -15.44
N LEU A 142 8.83 -13.22 -14.54
CA LEU A 142 8.60 -14.34 -13.64
C LEU A 142 8.21 -15.59 -14.42
N THR A 143 8.87 -16.70 -14.13
CA THR A 143 8.54 -18.03 -14.69
C THR A 143 8.09 -19.01 -13.62
N SER A 144 8.64 -18.88 -12.40
CA SER A 144 8.29 -19.76 -11.28
C SER A 144 8.61 -19.11 -9.94
N VAL A 145 8.09 -19.71 -8.88
CA VAL A 145 8.45 -19.37 -7.49
C VAL A 145 9.07 -20.57 -6.80
N GLU A 146 10.08 -20.31 -5.98
CA GLU A 146 10.57 -21.26 -5.00
C GLU A 146 9.83 -21.06 -3.68
N TYR A 147 9.42 -22.15 -3.07
CA TYR A 147 8.75 -22.09 -1.76
C TYR A 147 9.13 -23.28 -0.88
N LYS A 148 8.92 -23.13 0.41
CA LYS A 148 8.96 -24.23 1.36
C LYS A 148 7.54 -24.65 1.70
N ASP A 149 7.28 -25.95 1.61
CA ASP A 149 6.01 -26.53 2.04
C ASP A 149 5.93 -26.63 3.57
N LYS A 150 4.81 -27.19 4.08
CA LYS A 150 4.57 -27.38 5.52
C LYS A 150 5.61 -28.26 6.23
N ASP A 151 6.31 -29.12 5.49
CA ASP A 151 7.32 -30.04 6.00
C ASP A 151 8.74 -29.47 5.85
N GLY A 152 8.85 -28.24 5.29
CA GLY A 152 10.12 -27.53 5.08
C GLY A 152 10.86 -27.93 3.80
N ASN A 153 10.26 -28.76 2.94
CA ASN A 153 10.88 -29.15 1.68
C ASN A 153 10.85 -27.96 0.71
N VAL A 154 11.95 -27.81 -0.05
CA VAL A 154 12.04 -26.81 -1.11
C VAL A 154 11.31 -27.35 -2.34
N CYS A 155 10.35 -26.59 -2.82
CA CYS A 155 9.50 -26.90 -3.96
C CYS A 155 9.49 -25.73 -4.95
N TYR A 156 9.07 -25.99 -6.17
CA TYR A 156 8.93 -25.00 -7.24
C TYR A 156 7.52 -25.03 -7.81
N HIS A 157 7.01 -23.87 -8.20
CA HIS A 157 5.72 -23.74 -8.88
C HIS A 157 5.87 -22.82 -10.09
N GLU A 158 5.69 -23.37 -11.28
CA GLU A 158 5.67 -22.59 -12.53
C GLU A 158 4.41 -21.72 -12.57
N ILE A 159 4.59 -20.42 -12.60
CA ILE A 159 3.51 -19.44 -12.55
C ILE A 159 3.94 -18.13 -13.22
N PRO A 160 3.12 -17.56 -14.11
CA PRO A 160 3.49 -16.33 -14.83
C PRO A 160 3.21 -15.05 -14.02
N ALA A 161 2.44 -15.14 -12.93
CA ALA A 161 2.14 -13.97 -12.11
C ALA A 161 1.90 -14.31 -10.65
N VAL A 162 2.45 -13.44 -9.79
CA VAL A 162 2.29 -13.45 -8.35
C VAL A 162 1.80 -12.09 -7.87
N PHE A 163 0.74 -12.08 -7.08
CA PHE A 163 0.19 -10.89 -6.41
C PHE A 163 0.54 -10.95 -4.92
N VAL A 164 1.49 -10.12 -4.51
CA VAL A 164 2.00 -10.09 -3.14
C VAL A 164 1.10 -9.18 -2.30
N ALA A 165 0.41 -9.77 -1.32
CA ALA A 165 -0.59 -9.11 -0.46
C ALA A 165 -0.27 -9.29 1.03
N ILE A 166 0.98 -8.99 1.43
CA ILE A 166 1.51 -9.16 2.79
C ILE A 166 1.50 -7.87 3.63
N GLY A 167 0.81 -6.83 3.13
CA GLY A 167 0.60 -5.57 3.80
C GLY A 167 1.40 -4.40 3.25
N GLN A 168 1.11 -3.23 3.82
CA GLN A 168 1.71 -1.94 3.49
C GLN A 168 2.30 -1.31 4.75
N ILE A 169 3.24 -0.40 4.58
CA ILE A 169 3.90 0.33 5.68
C ILE A 169 3.82 1.82 5.37
N PRO A 170 3.04 2.60 6.12
CA PRO A 170 3.15 4.06 6.08
C PRO A 170 4.41 4.51 6.83
N ASP A 171 5.11 5.50 6.30
CA ASP A 171 6.29 6.09 6.94
C ASP A 171 5.97 7.52 7.42
N ASN A 172 5.20 7.59 8.51
CA ASN A 172 4.65 8.85 9.04
C ASN A 172 5.40 9.37 10.27
N LYS A 173 6.53 8.75 10.66
CA LYS A 173 7.26 9.12 11.88
C LYS A 173 7.82 10.55 11.85
N ALA A 174 8.19 11.05 10.68
CA ALA A 174 8.70 12.40 10.48
C ALA A 174 7.69 13.51 10.85
N PHE A 175 6.40 13.16 10.96
CA PHE A 175 5.32 14.11 11.21
C PHE A 175 4.86 14.15 12.67
N LEU A 176 5.41 13.29 13.54
CA LEU A 176 5.19 13.37 14.98
C LEU A 176 5.91 14.62 15.58
N PRO A 177 5.37 15.26 16.60
CA PRO A 177 4.11 14.98 17.32
C PRO A 177 2.87 15.68 16.73
N LEU A 178 2.94 16.29 15.53
CA LEU A 178 1.87 17.11 14.95
C LEU A 178 0.67 16.30 14.45
N VAL A 179 0.80 14.98 14.34
CA VAL A 179 -0.26 14.06 13.92
C VAL A 179 -0.46 12.96 14.94
N ASP A 180 -1.65 12.35 14.95
CA ASP A 180 -1.91 11.11 15.65
C ASP A 180 -1.85 9.95 14.65
N LEU A 181 -1.29 8.83 15.08
CA LEU A 181 -1.21 7.62 14.29
C LEU A 181 -2.10 6.52 14.88
N ASP A 182 -2.71 5.73 14.01
CA ASP A 182 -3.37 4.50 14.44
C ASP A 182 -2.34 3.41 14.79
N LYS A 183 -2.84 2.24 15.20
CA LYS A 183 -1.99 1.08 15.56
C LYS A 183 -1.10 0.58 14.42
N ASP A 184 -1.47 0.85 13.18
CA ASP A 184 -0.79 0.41 11.97
C ASP A 184 0.12 1.51 11.38
N GLY A 185 0.17 2.69 12.02
CA GLY A 185 1.04 3.81 11.66
C GLY A 185 0.46 4.79 10.64
N TYR A 186 -0.82 4.69 10.32
CA TYR A 186 -1.52 5.64 9.45
C TYR A 186 -1.91 6.90 10.22
N ILE A 187 -1.83 8.07 9.57
CA ILE A 187 -2.29 9.34 10.15
C ILE A 187 -3.80 9.30 10.32
N ILE A 188 -4.28 9.51 11.55
CA ILE A 188 -5.71 9.57 11.86
C ILE A 188 -6.30 10.83 11.26
N SER A 189 -7.28 10.63 10.38
CA SER A 189 -8.04 11.69 9.72
C SER A 189 -9.35 11.12 9.19
N ASP A 190 -10.34 11.97 9.08
CA ASP A 190 -11.64 11.69 8.46
C ASP A 190 -11.69 12.18 7.00
N GLU A 191 -12.88 12.23 6.42
CA GLU A 191 -13.11 12.70 5.05
C GLU A 191 -12.83 14.19 4.85
N THR A 192 -12.59 14.96 5.91
CA THR A 192 -12.16 16.37 5.82
C THR A 192 -10.65 16.51 5.56
N CYS A 193 -9.91 15.43 5.63
CA CYS A 193 -8.44 15.41 5.49
C CYS A 193 -7.70 16.28 6.53
N LYS A 194 -8.37 16.67 7.64
CA LYS A 194 -7.76 17.44 8.73
C LYS A 194 -6.98 16.51 9.66
N THR A 195 -5.90 17.00 10.23
CA THR A 195 -5.18 16.36 11.33
C THR A 195 -5.58 17.03 12.67
N LYS A 196 -5.01 16.56 13.78
CA LYS A 196 -5.18 17.22 15.09
C LYS A 196 -4.58 18.63 15.16
N THR A 197 -3.72 18.98 14.22
CA THR A 197 -2.99 20.26 14.19
C THR A 197 -3.60 21.19 13.15
N ASP A 198 -4.15 22.33 13.59
CA ASP A 198 -4.72 23.32 12.69
C ASP A 198 -3.72 23.80 11.65
N GLY A 199 -4.14 23.81 10.37
CA GLY A 199 -3.32 24.16 9.22
C GLY A 199 -2.50 23.00 8.66
N LEU A 200 -2.54 21.82 9.30
CA LEU A 200 -1.90 20.61 8.82
C LEU A 200 -2.94 19.60 8.34
N PHE A 201 -2.84 19.21 7.08
CA PHE A 201 -3.77 18.29 6.42
C PHE A 201 -3.04 17.04 5.96
N VAL A 202 -3.80 15.96 5.67
CA VAL A 202 -3.25 14.70 5.17
C VAL A 202 -4.10 14.17 4.03
N ALA A 203 -3.48 13.67 2.96
CA ALA A 203 -4.15 13.16 1.78
C ALA A 203 -3.54 11.83 1.31
N GLY A 204 -4.36 10.98 0.68
CA GLY A 204 -3.91 9.75 0.06
C GLY A 204 -3.68 8.59 1.04
N ASP A 205 -2.81 7.67 0.63
CA ASP A 205 -2.69 6.36 1.25
C ASP A 205 -2.04 6.35 2.64
N CYS A 206 -1.37 7.44 3.03
CA CYS A 206 -0.73 7.57 4.34
C CYS A 206 -1.70 7.83 5.50
N ARG A 207 -3.00 8.11 5.23
CA ARG A 207 -4.02 8.31 6.26
C ARG A 207 -4.92 7.10 6.49
N THR A 208 -5.70 7.13 7.58
CA THR A 208 -6.75 6.15 7.85
C THR A 208 -7.84 6.23 6.79
N LYS A 209 -8.04 5.15 6.04
CA LYS A 209 -9.11 5.01 5.04
C LYS A 209 -9.29 3.55 4.62
N PRO A 210 -10.51 3.16 4.19
CA PRO A 210 -10.78 1.76 3.82
C PRO A 210 -10.24 1.38 2.43
N VAL A 211 -10.15 2.35 1.49
CA VAL A 211 -9.75 2.10 0.10
C VAL A 211 -8.55 2.96 -0.27
N ARG A 212 -7.47 2.32 -0.71
CA ARG A 212 -6.23 2.95 -1.17
C ARG A 212 -6.08 2.72 -2.67
N GLN A 213 -6.46 3.74 -3.45
CA GLN A 213 -6.40 3.77 -4.91
C GLN A 213 -6.07 5.20 -5.37
N VAL A 214 -5.53 5.34 -6.58
CA VAL A 214 -5.22 6.65 -7.16
C VAL A 214 -6.42 7.58 -7.14
N ALA A 215 -7.61 7.09 -7.51
CA ALA A 215 -8.83 7.88 -7.50
C ALA A 215 -9.17 8.45 -6.11
N THR A 216 -9.02 7.63 -5.04
CA THR A 216 -9.27 8.09 -3.66
C THR A 216 -8.17 9.01 -3.15
N ALA A 217 -6.93 8.85 -3.59
CA ALA A 217 -5.84 9.75 -3.26
C ALA A 217 -6.01 11.13 -3.93
N VAL A 218 -6.46 11.17 -5.18
CA VAL A 218 -6.78 12.41 -5.90
C VAL A 218 -7.94 13.16 -5.24
N ALA A 219 -9.00 12.44 -4.82
CA ALA A 219 -10.13 13.02 -4.10
C ALA A 219 -9.68 13.65 -2.75
N ASP A 220 -8.87 12.93 -1.97
CA ASP A 220 -8.29 13.47 -0.74
C ASP A 220 -7.46 14.74 -1.00
N GLY A 221 -6.65 14.73 -2.07
CA GLY A 221 -5.83 15.88 -2.46
C GLY A 221 -6.68 17.13 -2.73
N ALA A 222 -7.79 16.97 -3.44
CA ALA A 222 -8.74 18.07 -3.68
C ALA A 222 -9.36 18.59 -2.38
N VAL A 223 -9.80 17.71 -1.47
CA VAL A 223 -10.37 18.08 -0.17
C VAL A 223 -9.33 18.78 0.70
N ALA A 224 -8.13 18.21 0.81
CA ALA A 224 -7.05 18.77 1.64
C ALA A 224 -6.61 20.16 1.13
N ALA A 225 -6.46 20.34 -0.19
CA ALA A 225 -6.08 21.62 -0.79
C ALA A 225 -7.15 22.69 -0.57
N THR A 226 -8.43 22.34 -0.73
CA THR A 226 -9.55 23.26 -0.45
C THR A 226 -9.55 23.70 1.00
N ASN A 227 -9.43 22.75 1.94
CA ASN A 227 -9.40 23.09 3.38
C ASN A 227 -8.15 23.88 3.77
N ALA A 228 -7.00 23.65 3.14
CA ALA A 228 -5.79 24.43 3.32
C ALA A 228 -5.98 25.89 2.85
N SER A 229 -6.65 26.10 1.71
CA SER A 229 -6.99 27.44 1.22
C SER A 229 -7.90 28.19 2.21
N ILE A 230 -8.98 27.56 2.66
CA ILE A 230 -9.92 28.12 3.64
C ILE A 230 -9.17 28.49 4.94
N TYR A 231 -8.27 27.61 5.41
CA TYR A 231 -7.47 27.89 6.60
C TYR A 231 -6.58 29.12 6.41
N ILE A 232 -5.86 29.23 5.27
CA ILE A 232 -4.99 30.38 4.96
C ILE A 232 -5.79 31.67 4.89
N GLU A 233 -6.98 31.66 4.29
CA GLU A 233 -7.89 32.81 4.23
C GLU A 233 -8.31 33.28 5.62
N SER A 234 -8.59 32.35 6.53
CA SER A 234 -8.97 32.65 7.93
C SER A 234 -7.85 33.31 8.72
N LEU A 235 -6.59 33.15 8.34
CA LEU A 235 -5.45 33.81 9.01
C LEU A 235 -5.32 35.29 8.65
N ASN A 236 -6.00 35.75 7.58
CA ASN A 236 -5.93 37.12 7.09
C ASN A 236 -7.12 37.98 7.59
N ASN A 237 -8.05 37.36 8.34
CA ASN A 237 -9.20 38.03 8.96
C ASN A 237 -8.98 38.17 10.46
#